data_c4c55383851d96d56feb297d01e591f8
#
_entry.id   c4c55383851d96d56feb297d01e591f8
#
_cell.length_a   1.000
_cell.length_b   1.000
_cell.length_c   1.000
_cell.angle_alpha   90.00
_cell.angle_beta   90.00
_cell.angle_gamma   90.00
#
_symmetry.space_group_name_H-M   'P 1'
#
loop_
_entity.id
_entity.type
_entity.pdbx_description
1 polymer ?
#
loop_
_entity_poly.entity_id
_entity_poly.type
_entity_poly.pdbx_seq_one_letter_code
_entity_poly.pdbx_strand_id
1 'polypeptide(L)'
;MLSSDDGSAITESSRPWAPAGRGSTIAPMTQAAAIVLAGGKSSRMGSPKAALEWHGSTLLRRVTGIVARSVDGPVVVVSAPGQALPALDGAVEVVADEREGRGPLQGLAAGLAAVSARADVAYVSSTDVPLLHPAFVRRVVGALDDEVDVALPEVGGHRQPLSAAYRTGLLSVVEELIAADRMRPAFLFERSRVLHMGEAELLLNGPLSRLDPTLASVSNLNEPADYERAHALPAPEIVVERFGPLAKPPATRRETVRAWSLGGVAAAVGLTLDEHIVAALNGDKITRDVDLPLVSGDTVAFMVADAGG
;
A
#
# COMPACT_ATOMS: atom_id res chain seq x y z
N MET A 1 7.32 -82.66 -18.19
CA MET A 1 8.76 -82.64 -18.49
C MET A 1 9.12 -81.20 -18.79
N LEU A 2 9.92 -80.66 -17.95
CA LEU A 2 11.03 -79.73 -18.14
C LEU A 2 10.78 -78.53 -19.05
N SER A 3 10.62 -77.37 -18.43
CA SER A 3 11.65 -76.39 -17.93
C SER A 3 12.29 -75.59 -19.07
N SER A 4 12.18 -74.34 -18.94
CA SER A 4 13.35 -73.50 -18.60
C SER A 4 12.96 -72.06 -18.53
N ASP A 5 13.36 -71.52 -17.41
CA ASP A 5 13.50 -70.09 -17.12
C ASP A 5 14.27 -69.36 -18.20
N ASP A 6 13.87 -68.18 -18.56
CA ASP A 6 14.77 -67.17 -19.07
C ASP A 6 14.50 -65.81 -18.44
N GLY A 7 15.30 -65.53 -17.44
CA GLY A 7 15.30 -64.26 -16.76
C GLY A 7 16.02 -63.20 -17.59
N SER A 8 15.30 -62.22 -18.10
CA SER A 8 15.91 -61.02 -18.64
C SER A 8 15.82 -59.89 -17.60
N ALA A 9 16.97 -59.59 -17.03
CA ALA A 9 17.22 -58.47 -16.15
C ALA A 9 16.95 -57.15 -16.86
N ILE A 10 16.00 -56.39 -16.36
CA ILE A 10 15.79 -55.00 -16.77
C ILE A 10 16.83 -54.17 -16.01
N THR A 11 17.86 -53.75 -16.70
CA THR A 11 18.79 -52.74 -16.20
C THR A 11 18.11 -51.36 -16.18
N GLU A 12 17.72 -50.90 -14.99
CA GLU A 12 17.37 -49.53 -14.73
C GLU A 12 18.58 -48.64 -14.93
N SER A 13 18.58 -47.91 -16.06
CA SER A 13 19.51 -46.82 -16.31
C SER A 13 19.04 -45.60 -15.53
N SER A 14 19.59 -45.40 -14.33
CA SER A 14 19.50 -44.18 -13.55
C SER A 14 20.25 -43.04 -14.24
N ARG A 15 19.52 -42.22 -14.99
CA ARG A 15 20.04 -40.93 -15.44
C ARG A 15 20.05 -39.97 -14.24
N PRO A 16 21.17 -39.31 -13.93
CA PRO A 16 21.17 -38.26 -12.90
C PRO A 16 20.31 -37.11 -13.38
N TRP A 17 19.40 -36.66 -12.50
CA TRP A 17 18.60 -35.45 -12.66
C TRP A 17 19.54 -34.24 -12.72
N ALA A 18 19.69 -33.65 -13.91
CA ALA A 18 20.31 -32.34 -14.06
C ALA A 18 19.25 -31.27 -13.91
N PRO A 19 19.39 -30.32 -12.99
CA PRO A 19 18.49 -29.19 -12.92
C PRO A 19 18.66 -28.37 -14.20
N ALA A 20 17.58 -28.24 -14.96
CA ALA A 20 17.50 -27.30 -16.07
C ALA A 20 17.71 -25.90 -15.51
N GLY A 21 18.91 -25.37 -15.65
CA GLY A 21 19.23 -23.97 -15.39
C GLY A 21 18.43 -23.09 -16.34
N ARG A 22 17.24 -22.71 -15.94
CA ARG A 22 16.66 -21.46 -16.42
C ARG A 22 17.43 -20.36 -15.74
N GLY A 23 18.29 -19.68 -16.48
CA GLY A 23 18.81 -18.39 -16.10
C GLY A 23 17.59 -17.49 -15.84
N SER A 24 17.26 -17.31 -14.58
CA SER A 24 16.38 -16.24 -14.16
C SER A 24 17.13 -14.96 -14.46
N THR A 25 16.90 -14.41 -15.63
CA THR A 25 17.11 -12.98 -15.84
C THR A 25 16.12 -12.33 -14.87
N ILE A 26 16.64 -11.84 -13.74
CA ILE A 26 15.85 -10.97 -12.83
C ILE A 26 15.48 -9.80 -13.73
N ALA A 27 14.23 -9.76 -14.19
CA ALA A 27 13.70 -8.56 -14.82
C ALA A 27 13.97 -7.40 -13.86
N PRO A 28 14.43 -6.23 -14.34
CA PRO A 28 14.62 -5.08 -13.47
C PRO A 28 13.32 -4.90 -12.68
N MET A 29 13.43 -4.84 -11.34
CA MET A 29 12.25 -4.65 -10.49
C MET A 29 11.56 -3.37 -10.96
N THR A 30 10.35 -3.50 -11.46
CA THR A 30 9.54 -2.37 -11.91
C THR A 30 9.31 -1.46 -10.71
N GLN A 31 9.92 -0.28 -10.72
CA GLN A 31 9.76 0.66 -9.61
C GLN A 31 8.32 1.16 -9.58
N ALA A 32 7.66 1.00 -8.44
CA ALA A 32 6.27 1.41 -8.24
C ALA A 32 6.20 2.71 -7.45
N ALA A 33 5.49 3.70 -7.98
CA ALA A 33 5.14 4.94 -7.31
C ALA A 33 3.77 4.84 -6.63
N ALA A 34 3.42 5.83 -5.80
CA ALA A 34 2.07 6.01 -5.30
C ALA A 34 1.57 7.44 -5.58
N ILE A 35 0.29 7.54 -5.94
CA ILE A 35 -0.41 8.79 -6.18
C ILE A 35 -1.61 8.84 -5.22
N VAL A 36 -1.69 9.87 -4.38
CA VAL A 36 -2.82 10.07 -3.47
C VAL A 36 -3.59 11.31 -3.90
N LEU A 37 -4.83 11.12 -4.32
CA LEU A 37 -5.69 12.22 -4.74
C LEU A 37 -6.32 12.88 -3.51
N ALA A 38 -5.84 14.06 -3.14
CA ALA A 38 -6.31 14.84 -1.99
C ALA A 38 -7.35 15.91 -2.35
N GLY A 39 -7.51 16.19 -3.64
CA GLY A 39 -8.50 17.11 -4.19
C GLY A 39 -9.92 16.52 -4.16
N GLY A 40 -10.90 17.37 -4.12
CA GLY A 40 -12.32 17.01 -4.18
C GLY A 40 -13.20 17.85 -3.25
N LYS A 41 -14.42 18.20 -3.71
CA LYS A 41 -15.38 18.96 -2.91
C LYS A 41 -16.00 18.06 -1.84
N SER A 42 -15.45 18.10 -0.61
CA SER A 42 -15.97 17.39 0.57
C SER A 42 -17.24 18.05 1.15
N SER A 43 -18.19 18.42 0.29
CA SER A 43 -19.38 19.19 0.69
C SER A 43 -20.27 18.49 1.73
N ARG A 44 -20.18 17.16 1.82
CA ARG A 44 -20.99 16.35 2.75
C ARG A 44 -20.34 16.20 4.15
N MET A 45 -19.02 16.35 4.24
CA MET A 45 -18.26 16.15 5.48
C MET A 45 -18.05 17.44 6.29
N GLY A 46 -18.47 18.61 5.78
CA GLY A 46 -18.30 19.90 6.44
C GLY A 46 -16.85 20.40 6.57
N SER A 47 -15.87 19.54 6.29
CA SER A 47 -14.44 19.82 6.32
C SER A 47 -13.72 19.09 5.20
N PRO A 48 -12.56 19.59 4.73
CA PRO A 48 -11.75 18.89 3.75
C PRO A 48 -11.34 17.49 4.28
N LYS A 49 -11.69 16.42 3.56
CA LYS A 49 -11.38 15.03 3.98
C LYS A 49 -9.90 14.82 4.33
N ALA A 50 -9.00 15.47 3.59
CA ALA A 50 -7.56 15.39 3.83
C ALA A 50 -7.15 15.79 5.25
N ALA A 51 -7.84 16.76 5.84
CA ALA A 51 -7.54 17.31 7.17
C ALA A 51 -8.36 16.69 8.30
N LEU A 52 -9.29 15.75 8.02
CA LEU A 52 -10.03 15.07 9.06
C LEU A 52 -9.07 14.33 9.99
N GLU A 53 -9.32 14.49 11.29
CA GLU A 53 -8.56 13.82 12.35
C GLU A 53 -8.64 12.29 12.20
N TRP A 54 -7.58 11.58 12.53
CA TRP A 54 -7.55 10.12 12.60
C TRP A 54 -6.57 9.67 13.68
N HIS A 55 -7.07 9.40 14.87
CA HIS A 55 -6.32 8.87 16.02
C HIS A 55 -4.98 9.60 16.27
N GLY A 56 -5.05 10.93 16.36
CA GLY A 56 -3.91 11.82 16.64
C GLY A 56 -3.16 12.30 15.40
N SER A 57 -3.60 11.92 14.20
CA SER A 57 -3.03 12.36 12.92
C SER A 57 -4.13 12.85 11.97
N THR A 58 -3.93 12.79 10.66
CA THR A 58 -4.95 13.12 9.66
C THR A 58 -5.15 11.99 8.66
N LEU A 59 -6.32 11.94 8.00
CA LEU A 59 -6.57 10.93 6.96
C LEU A 59 -5.50 10.96 5.88
N LEU A 60 -5.10 12.14 5.41
CA LEU A 60 -4.07 12.27 4.39
C LEU A 60 -2.72 11.74 4.87
N ARG A 61 -2.29 12.12 6.09
CA ARG A 61 -1.03 11.65 6.67
C ARG A 61 -1.01 10.13 6.82
N ARG A 62 -2.15 9.56 7.25
CA ARG A 62 -2.31 8.11 7.37
C ARG A 62 -2.20 7.40 6.03
N VAL A 63 -2.98 7.80 5.02
CA VAL A 63 -2.95 7.14 3.71
C VAL A 63 -1.59 7.27 3.06
N THR A 64 -0.99 8.48 3.06
CA THR A 64 0.36 8.70 2.50
C THR A 64 1.42 7.85 3.21
N GLY A 65 1.37 7.73 4.53
CA GLY A 65 2.30 6.88 5.29
C GLY A 65 2.13 5.39 4.99
N ILE A 66 0.91 4.91 4.73
CA ILE A 66 0.66 3.51 4.34
C ILE A 66 1.17 3.23 2.91
N VAL A 67 0.86 4.09 1.94
CA VAL A 67 1.35 3.87 0.56
C VAL A 67 2.87 4.01 0.47
N ALA A 68 3.48 4.93 1.23
CA ALA A 68 4.93 5.12 1.27
C ALA A 68 5.73 3.89 1.74
N ARG A 69 5.11 3.04 2.55
CA ARG A 69 5.72 1.76 2.99
C ARG A 69 5.31 0.56 2.12
N SER A 70 4.56 0.80 1.07
CA SER A 70 4.01 -0.23 0.17
C SER A 70 4.66 -0.24 -1.19
N VAL A 71 5.32 0.87 -1.57
CA VAL A 71 6.00 1.08 -2.85
C VAL A 71 7.47 1.46 -2.60
N ASP A 72 8.31 1.30 -3.60
CA ASP A 72 9.74 1.60 -3.58
C ASP A 72 10.10 2.90 -4.34
N GLY A 73 9.12 3.49 -5.04
CA GLY A 73 9.24 4.73 -5.78
C GLY A 73 8.66 5.95 -5.05
N PRO A 74 8.52 7.07 -5.76
CA PRO A 74 8.02 8.32 -5.19
C PRO A 74 6.56 8.23 -4.75
N VAL A 75 6.24 9.00 -3.71
CA VAL A 75 4.86 9.23 -3.26
C VAL A 75 4.47 10.66 -3.58
N VAL A 76 3.42 10.82 -4.35
CA VAL A 76 2.91 12.12 -4.81
C VAL A 76 1.48 12.33 -4.32
N VAL A 77 1.24 13.46 -3.68
CA VAL A 77 -0.11 13.93 -3.34
C VAL A 77 -0.55 14.93 -4.40
N VAL A 78 -1.71 14.68 -4.99
CA VAL A 78 -2.35 15.61 -5.93
C VAL A 78 -3.41 16.41 -5.20
N SER A 79 -3.20 17.73 -5.09
CA SER A 79 -4.11 18.67 -4.40
C SER A 79 -4.89 19.53 -5.40
N ALA A 80 -6.01 20.08 -4.96
CA ALA A 80 -6.65 21.16 -5.68
C ALA A 80 -5.80 22.45 -5.62
N PRO A 81 -5.91 23.37 -6.58
CA PRO A 81 -5.19 24.63 -6.56
C PRO A 81 -5.47 25.42 -5.28
N GLY A 82 -4.42 25.83 -4.59
CA GLY A 82 -4.54 26.63 -3.37
C GLY A 82 -5.11 25.87 -2.15
N GLN A 83 -5.30 24.57 -2.24
CA GLN A 83 -5.76 23.76 -1.11
C GLN A 83 -4.68 23.70 -0.02
N ALA A 84 -5.03 24.11 1.20
CA ALA A 84 -4.20 23.89 2.36
C ALA A 84 -4.22 22.40 2.73
N LEU A 85 -3.05 21.78 2.77
CA LEU A 85 -2.88 20.39 3.20
C LEU A 85 -2.32 20.33 4.63
N PRO A 86 -2.67 19.29 5.41
CA PRO A 86 -2.00 19.02 6.68
C PRO A 86 -0.52 18.68 6.43
N ALA A 87 0.29 18.76 7.49
CA ALA A 87 1.70 18.38 7.42
C ALA A 87 1.87 16.94 6.95
N LEU A 88 2.81 16.74 6.03
CA LEU A 88 3.17 15.45 5.45
C LEU A 88 4.62 15.09 5.81
N ASP A 89 4.99 13.84 5.57
CA ASP A 89 6.39 13.42 5.60
C ASP A 89 7.18 14.20 4.53
N GLY A 90 8.41 14.61 4.86
CA GLY A 90 9.24 15.38 3.94
C GLY A 90 9.62 14.65 2.64
N ALA A 91 9.43 13.34 2.57
CA ALA A 91 9.62 12.55 1.37
C ALA A 91 8.40 12.52 0.42
N VAL A 92 7.24 13.06 0.87
CA VAL A 92 6.03 13.13 0.06
C VAL A 92 6.03 14.40 -0.76
N GLU A 93 5.93 14.27 -2.08
CA GLU A 93 5.84 15.39 -3.01
C GLU A 93 4.38 15.84 -3.15
N VAL A 94 4.17 17.15 -3.33
CA VAL A 94 2.83 17.70 -3.58
C VAL A 94 2.81 18.37 -4.94
N VAL A 95 1.84 17.98 -5.77
CA VAL A 95 1.56 18.62 -7.06
C VAL A 95 0.13 19.14 -7.10
N ALA A 96 -0.10 20.23 -7.78
CA ALA A 96 -1.43 20.78 -7.95
C ALA A 96 -2.12 20.20 -9.19
N ASP A 97 -3.40 19.85 -9.06
CA ASP A 97 -4.27 19.66 -10.22
C ASP A 97 -4.66 21.03 -10.78
N GLU A 98 -4.23 21.35 -11.98
CA GLU A 98 -4.44 22.67 -12.59
C GLU A 98 -5.91 23.05 -12.80
N ARG A 99 -6.84 22.07 -12.80
CA ARG A 99 -8.25 22.25 -13.15
C ARG A 99 -9.19 21.56 -12.17
N GLU A 100 -9.42 22.21 -11.04
CA GLU A 100 -10.31 21.68 -10.00
C GLU A 100 -11.70 21.30 -10.53
N GLY A 101 -12.24 20.19 -10.00
CA GLY A 101 -13.64 19.81 -10.16
C GLY A 101 -13.98 19.07 -11.46
N ARG A 102 -12.99 18.71 -12.28
CA ARG A 102 -13.20 17.93 -13.51
C ARG A 102 -13.26 16.42 -13.32
N GLY A 103 -13.12 15.94 -12.10
CA GLY A 103 -13.20 14.53 -11.76
C GLY A 103 -11.83 13.83 -11.61
N PRO A 104 -11.81 12.52 -11.30
CA PRO A 104 -10.59 11.82 -10.88
C PRO A 104 -9.55 11.66 -12.00
N LEU A 105 -9.95 11.67 -13.29
CA LEU A 105 -9.00 11.56 -14.40
C LEU A 105 -8.04 12.75 -14.47
N GLN A 106 -8.50 13.95 -14.12
CA GLN A 106 -7.64 15.14 -14.10
C GLN A 106 -6.54 14.99 -13.03
N GLY A 107 -6.92 14.59 -11.82
CA GLY A 107 -5.94 14.31 -10.75
C GLY A 107 -5.01 13.13 -11.11
N LEU A 108 -5.53 12.10 -11.78
CA LEU A 108 -4.73 10.98 -12.28
C LEU A 108 -3.68 11.46 -13.28
N ALA A 109 -4.02 12.34 -14.24
CA ALA A 109 -3.07 12.90 -15.20
C ALA A 109 -1.94 13.64 -14.48
N ALA A 110 -2.27 14.55 -13.55
CA ALA A 110 -1.28 15.31 -12.79
C ALA A 110 -0.34 14.37 -12.00
N GLY A 111 -0.89 13.35 -11.35
CA GLY A 111 -0.11 12.36 -10.61
C GLY A 111 0.79 11.52 -11.52
N LEU A 112 0.26 11.00 -12.63
CA LEU A 112 1.05 10.22 -13.61
C LEU A 112 2.16 11.07 -14.23
N ALA A 113 1.89 12.32 -14.59
CA ALA A 113 2.93 13.22 -15.10
C ALA A 113 4.08 13.40 -14.10
N ALA A 114 3.77 13.51 -12.81
CA ALA A 114 4.78 13.68 -11.76
C ALA A 114 5.67 12.45 -11.56
N VAL A 115 5.17 11.23 -11.82
CA VAL A 115 5.91 9.99 -11.52
C VAL A 115 6.44 9.26 -12.75
N SER A 116 5.96 9.53 -13.96
CA SER A 116 6.23 8.74 -15.18
C SER A 116 7.72 8.65 -15.57
N ALA A 117 8.53 9.64 -15.22
CA ALA A 117 9.97 9.60 -15.45
C ALA A 117 10.75 8.76 -14.42
N ARG A 118 10.09 8.30 -13.36
CA ARG A 118 10.74 7.67 -12.19
C ARG A 118 10.14 6.31 -11.81
N ALA A 119 9.02 5.95 -12.40
CA ALA A 119 8.35 4.68 -12.12
C ALA A 119 7.53 4.21 -13.32
N ASP A 120 7.47 2.90 -13.52
CA ASP A 120 6.68 2.28 -14.61
C ASP A 120 5.23 2.03 -14.20
N VAL A 121 5.00 1.95 -12.88
CA VAL A 121 3.70 1.64 -12.27
C VAL A 121 3.40 2.67 -11.19
N ALA A 122 2.13 3.06 -11.05
CA ALA A 122 1.65 3.89 -9.95
C ALA A 122 0.41 3.25 -9.30
N TYR A 123 0.46 3.07 -7.99
CA TYR A 123 -0.74 2.81 -7.20
C TYR A 123 -1.47 4.13 -6.95
N VAL A 124 -2.76 4.16 -7.24
CA VAL A 124 -3.59 5.37 -7.04
C VAL A 124 -4.52 5.14 -5.85
N SER A 125 -4.55 6.11 -4.94
CA SER A 125 -5.41 6.10 -3.75
C SER A 125 -6.17 7.42 -3.62
N SER A 126 -7.33 7.36 -2.99
CA SER A 126 -7.98 8.54 -2.42
C SER A 126 -7.60 8.72 -0.95
N THR A 127 -7.91 9.88 -0.35
CA THR A 127 -7.64 10.16 1.07
C THR A 127 -8.65 9.56 2.04
N ASP A 128 -9.75 9.03 1.54
CA ASP A 128 -10.89 8.57 2.35
C ASP A 128 -10.91 7.06 2.60
N VAL A 129 -9.76 6.41 2.52
CA VAL A 129 -9.57 4.98 2.80
C VAL A 129 -8.60 4.73 3.98
N PRO A 130 -8.94 5.16 5.20
CA PRO A 130 -8.02 5.09 6.35
C PRO A 130 -7.69 3.67 6.81
N LEU A 131 -8.47 2.68 6.37
CA LEU A 131 -8.25 1.27 6.67
C LEU A 131 -7.38 0.57 5.62
N LEU A 132 -6.83 1.33 4.65
CA LEU A 132 -5.91 0.81 3.66
C LEU A 132 -4.78 0.00 4.31
N HIS A 133 -4.46 -1.16 3.72
CA HIS A 133 -3.42 -2.06 4.21
C HIS A 133 -2.30 -2.21 3.18
N PRO A 134 -1.00 -2.22 3.57
CA PRO A 134 0.12 -2.42 2.65
C PRO A 134 0.03 -3.72 1.83
N ALA A 135 -0.55 -4.78 2.40
CA ALA A 135 -0.75 -6.03 1.68
C ALA A 135 -1.71 -5.89 0.50
N PHE A 136 -2.73 -5.04 0.61
CA PHE A 136 -3.64 -4.73 -0.48
C PHE A 136 -2.91 -3.97 -1.60
N VAL A 137 -2.18 -2.91 -1.25
CA VAL A 137 -1.41 -2.13 -2.23
C VAL A 137 -0.45 -3.03 -3.01
N ARG A 138 0.35 -3.85 -2.29
CA ARG A 138 1.31 -4.78 -2.92
C ARG A 138 0.63 -5.83 -3.79
N ARG A 139 -0.56 -6.33 -3.39
CA ARG A 139 -1.33 -7.30 -4.18
C ARG A 139 -1.79 -6.70 -5.51
N VAL A 140 -2.27 -5.45 -5.48
CA VAL A 140 -2.76 -4.76 -6.67
C VAL A 140 -1.60 -4.34 -7.59
N VAL A 141 -0.54 -3.76 -7.04
CA VAL A 141 0.67 -3.41 -7.80
C VAL A 141 1.31 -4.64 -8.44
N GLY A 142 1.45 -5.72 -7.67
CA GLY A 142 2.06 -6.97 -8.15
C GLY A 142 1.20 -7.75 -9.15
N ALA A 143 0.02 -7.27 -9.50
CA ALA A 143 -0.83 -7.85 -10.54
C ALA A 143 -0.57 -7.25 -11.94
N LEU A 144 0.21 -6.17 -12.02
CA LEU A 144 0.62 -5.58 -13.28
C LEU A 144 1.82 -6.33 -13.86
N ASP A 145 1.62 -6.93 -15.01
CA ASP A 145 2.67 -7.51 -15.87
C ASP A 145 2.72 -6.75 -17.21
N ASP A 146 3.49 -7.24 -18.16
CA ASP A 146 3.64 -6.58 -19.48
C ASP A 146 2.36 -6.63 -20.34
N GLU A 147 1.40 -7.47 -19.98
CA GLU A 147 0.13 -7.65 -20.69
C GLU A 147 -1.00 -6.81 -20.09
N VAL A 148 -0.80 -6.21 -18.89
CA VAL A 148 -1.81 -5.48 -18.13
C VAL A 148 -1.40 -4.01 -17.96
N ASP A 149 -2.30 -3.11 -18.33
CA ASP A 149 -2.12 -1.67 -18.17
C ASP A 149 -2.74 -1.14 -16.87
N VAL A 150 -3.83 -1.78 -16.41
CA VAL A 150 -4.56 -1.42 -15.19
C VAL A 150 -4.93 -2.66 -14.41
N ALA A 151 -4.52 -2.75 -13.15
CA ALA A 151 -5.05 -3.73 -12.20
C ALA A 151 -6.17 -3.06 -11.39
N LEU A 152 -7.41 -3.47 -11.65
CA LEU A 152 -8.62 -2.82 -11.16
C LEU A 152 -9.37 -3.73 -10.18
N PRO A 153 -9.31 -3.47 -8.87
CA PRO A 153 -10.10 -4.20 -7.89
C PRO A 153 -11.60 -3.98 -8.06
N GLU A 154 -12.38 -5.05 -7.82
CA GLU A 154 -13.84 -5.04 -7.75
C GLU A 154 -14.28 -5.64 -6.41
N VAL A 155 -14.82 -4.80 -5.54
CA VAL A 155 -15.24 -5.18 -4.18
C VAL A 155 -16.65 -4.67 -3.93
N GLY A 156 -17.49 -5.52 -3.33
CA GLY A 156 -18.91 -5.19 -3.12
C GLY A 156 -19.67 -4.95 -4.43
N GLY A 157 -19.23 -5.55 -5.54
CA GLY A 157 -19.81 -5.33 -6.87
C GLY A 157 -19.45 -3.98 -7.50
N HIS A 158 -18.51 -3.24 -6.91
CA HIS A 158 -18.08 -1.93 -7.39
C HIS A 158 -16.60 -1.93 -7.77
N ARG A 159 -16.29 -1.33 -8.92
CA ARG A 159 -14.92 -1.05 -9.35
C ARG A 159 -14.31 0.01 -8.45
N GLN A 160 -13.02 -0.16 -8.13
CA GLN A 160 -12.26 0.70 -7.24
C GLN A 160 -11.15 1.46 -7.99
N PRO A 161 -11.49 2.44 -8.86
CA PRO A 161 -10.50 3.14 -9.68
C PRO A 161 -9.50 3.99 -8.88
N LEU A 162 -9.85 4.36 -7.65
CA LEU A 162 -8.98 5.08 -6.71
C LEU A 162 -8.43 4.17 -5.60
N SER A 163 -8.30 2.89 -5.90
CA SER A 163 -7.59 1.88 -5.13
C SER A 163 -7.01 0.84 -6.11
N ALA A 164 -6.42 1.32 -7.21
CA ALA A 164 -6.00 0.54 -8.36
C ALA A 164 -4.56 0.87 -8.76
N ALA A 165 -3.91 -0.01 -9.51
CA ALA A 165 -2.59 0.25 -10.07
C ALA A 165 -2.67 0.48 -11.59
N TYR A 166 -1.85 1.40 -12.06
CA TYR A 166 -1.83 1.88 -13.44
C TYR A 166 -0.40 1.86 -13.99
N ARG A 167 -0.23 1.49 -15.26
CA ARG A 167 1.01 1.79 -15.98
C ARG A 167 1.13 3.30 -16.16
N THR A 168 2.30 3.84 -15.87
CA THR A 168 2.53 5.31 -16.01
C THR A 168 2.49 5.75 -17.47
N GLY A 169 2.77 4.86 -18.41
CA GLY A 169 2.61 5.08 -19.85
C GLY A 169 1.19 5.40 -20.31
N LEU A 170 0.17 5.18 -19.47
CA LEU A 170 -1.21 5.59 -19.76
C LEU A 170 -1.42 7.11 -19.72
N LEU A 171 -0.42 7.91 -19.32
CA LEU A 171 -0.52 9.37 -19.25
C LEU A 171 -1.05 9.97 -20.56
N SER A 172 -0.48 9.60 -21.70
CA SER A 172 -0.92 10.13 -23.01
C SER A 172 -2.38 9.81 -23.32
N VAL A 173 -2.83 8.60 -22.97
CA VAL A 173 -4.24 8.20 -23.17
C VAL A 173 -5.17 9.02 -22.27
N VAL A 174 -4.75 9.27 -21.03
CA VAL A 174 -5.52 10.10 -20.08
C VAL A 174 -5.61 11.53 -20.57
N GLU A 175 -4.52 12.12 -21.07
CA GLU A 175 -4.49 13.48 -21.63
C GLU A 175 -5.42 13.61 -22.86
N GLU A 176 -5.40 12.64 -23.78
CA GLU A 176 -6.32 12.60 -24.92
C GLU A 176 -7.80 12.54 -24.48
N LEU A 177 -8.11 11.75 -23.47
CA LEU A 177 -9.48 11.67 -22.92
C LEU A 177 -9.92 12.99 -22.31
N ILE A 178 -9.03 13.66 -21.57
CA ILE A 178 -9.28 14.98 -20.98
C ILE A 178 -9.51 16.02 -22.07
N ALA A 179 -8.70 16.02 -23.13
CA ALA A 179 -8.85 16.93 -24.27
C ALA A 179 -10.19 16.71 -25.00
N ALA A 180 -10.67 15.47 -25.05
CA ALA A 180 -11.96 15.11 -25.62
C ALA A 180 -13.17 15.28 -24.64
N ASP A 181 -12.94 15.84 -23.44
CA ASP A 181 -13.92 15.99 -22.35
C ASP A 181 -14.55 14.67 -21.85
N ARG A 182 -13.84 13.55 -22.04
CA ARG A 182 -14.23 12.21 -21.57
C ARG A 182 -13.68 11.94 -20.17
N MET A 183 -14.28 12.54 -19.15
CA MET A 183 -13.73 12.64 -17.80
C MET A 183 -13.99 11.43 -16.88
N ARG A 184 -14.75 10.42 -17.32
CA ARG A 184 -15.05 9.23 -16.49
C ARG A 184 -13.95 8.18 -16.63
N PRO A 185 -13.45 7.57 -15.52
CA PRO A 185 -12.46 6.50 -15.58
C PRO A 185 -12.85 5.32 -16.49
N ALA A 186 -14.15 5.06 -16.66
CA ALA A 186 -14.63 4.02 -17.57
C ALA A 186 -14.10 4.19 -19.00
N PHE A 187 -13.92 5.42 -19.48
CA PHE A 187 -13.37 5.67 -20.81
C PHE A 187 -11.88 5.30 -20.93
N LEU A 188 -11.13 5.42 -19.83
CA LEU A 188 -9.76 4.93 -19.79
C LEU A 188 -9.74 3.40 -19.87
N PHE A 189 -10.64 2.74 -19.16
CA PHE A 189 -10.72 1.28 -19.15
C PHE A 189 -11.12 0.69 -20.52
N GLU A 190 -11.91 1.41 -21.32
CA GLU A 190 -12.24 1.04 -22.71
C GLU A 190 -11.02 1.08 -23.64
N ARG A 191 -9.96 1.80 -23.27
CA ARG A 191 -8.74 2.03 -24.06
C ARG A 191 -7.49 1.38 -23.47
N SER A 192 -7.65 0.52 -22.48
CA SER A 192 -6.55 -0.10 -21.71
C SER A 192 -6.79 -1.59 -21.57
N ARG A 193 -5.70 -2.36 -21.40
CA ARG A 193 -5.77 -3.76 -21.02
C ARG A 193 -5.99 -3.85 -19.52
N VAL A 194 -7.22 -4.09 -19.11
CA VAL A 194 -7.63 -4.08 -17.69
C VAL A 194 -7.73 -5.49 -17.14
N LEU A 195 -6.98 -5.76 -16.08
CA LEU A 195 -7.18 -6.94 -15.23
C LEU A 195 -8.20 -6.59 -14.14
N HIS A 196 -9.39 -7.16 -14.23
CA HIS A 196 -10.41 -7.06 -13.20
C HIS A 196 -10.11 -8.05 -12.08
N MET A 197 -9.93 -7.57 -10.85
CA MET A 197 -9.59 -8.38 -9.69
C MET A 197 -10.78 -8.45 -8.73
N GLY A 198 -11.57 -9.52 -8.82
CA GLY A 198 -12.66 -9.77 -7.89
C GLY A 198 -12.16 -10.13 -6.48
N GLU A 199 -13.07 -10.13 -5.49
CA GLU A 199 -12.73 -10.40 -4.08
C GLU A 199 -12.02 -11.75 -3.91
N ALA A 200 -12.51 -12.80 -4.57
CA ALA A 200 -11.88 -14.12 -4.52
C ALA A 200 -10.44 -14.10 -5.06
N GLU A 201 -10.21 -13.37 -6.16
CA GLU A 201 -8.88 -13.24 -6.75
C GLU A 201 -7.95 -12.39 -5.89
N LEU A 202 -8.43 -11.29 -5.33
CA LEU A 202 -7.69 -10.48 -4.38
C LEU A 202 -7.22 -11.29 -3.17
N LEU A 203 -8.07 -12.15 -2.64
CA LEU A 203 -7.81 -12.95 -1.45
C LEU A 203 -7.11 -14.30 -1.72
N LEU A 204 -6.83 -14.63 -2.97
CA LEU A 204 -6.27 -15.95 -3.34
C LEU A 204 -4.89 -16.22 -2.75
N ASN A 205 -4.15 -15.22 -2.30
CA ASN A 205 -2.76 -15.34 -1.86
C ASN A 205 -2.46 -14.66 -0.53
N GLY A 206 -2.32 -15.49 0.42
CA GLY A 206 -1.47 -15.43 1.58
C GLY A 206 -1.55 -14.19 2.47
N PRO A 207 -0.79 -13.13 2.25
CA PRO A 207 -0.75 -12.02 3.19
C PRO A 207 -2.07 -11.25 3.30
N LEU A 208 -2.71 -10.90 2.17
CA LEU A 208 -3.92 -10.09 2.17
C LEU A 208 -5.10 -10.83 2.83
N SER A 209 -5.30 -12.10 2.50
CA SER A 209 -6.39 -12.90 3.08
C SER A 209 -6.30 -13.08 4.61
N ARG A 210 -5.10 -12.94 5.19
CA ARG A 210 -4.91 -13.00 6.64
C ARG A 210 -5.00 -11.65 7.31
N LEU A 211 -4.52 -10.58 6.65
CA LEU A 211 -4.34 -9.26 7.24
C LEU A 211 -5.53 -8.32 6.99
N ASP A 212 -6.24 -8.53 5.89
CA ASP A 212 -7.44 -7.77 5.51
C ASP A 212 -8.45 -8.68 4.80
N PRO A 213 -9.00 -9.70 5.49
CA PRO A 213 -9.91 -10.69 4.91
C PRO A 213 -11.23 -10.12 4.43
N THR A 214 -11.61 -8.94 4.90
CA THR A 214 -12.86 -8.24 4.54
C THR A 214 -12.65 -7.17 3.48
N LEU A 215 -11.41 -6.99 2.99
CA LEU A 215 -11.03 -5.95 2.04
C LEU A 215 -11.42 -4.54 2.54
N ALA A 216 -11.29 -4.31 3.85
CA ALA A 216 -11.54 -3.01 4.47
C ALA A 216 -10.64 -1.90 3.88
N SER A 217 -9.55 -2.27 3.23
CA SER A 217 -8.65 -1.37 2.47
C SER A 217 -9.35 -0.46 1.48
N VAL A 218 -10.51 -0.85 0.95
CA VAL A 218 -11.28 -0.05 -0.03
C VAL A 218 -12.55 0.59 0.56
N SER A 219 -12.69 0.56 1.89
CA SER A 219 -13.83 1.18 2.57
C SER A 219 -13.68 2.70 2.57
N ASN A 220 -14.48 3.36 1.72
CA ASN A 220 -14.47 4.81 1.58
C ASN A 220 -15.31 5.49 2.67
N LEU A 221 -14.81 6.59 3.24
CA LEU A 221 -15.55 7.46 4.13
C LEU A 221 -16.29 8.53 3.33
N ASN A 222 -17.54 8.26 2.93
CA ASN A 222 -18.33 9.16 2.11
C ASN A 222 -19.23 10.10 2.91
N GLU A 223 -19.67 9.64 4.08
CA GLU A 223 -20.60 10.34 4.96
C GLU A 223 -20.03 10.41 6.39
N PRO A 224 -20.48 11.38 7.24
CA PRO A 224 -20.06 11.46 8.64
C PRO A 224 -20.25 10.14 9.41
N ALA A 225 -21.35 9.43 9.16
CA ALA A 225 -21.60 8.14 9.78
C ALA A 225 -20.58 7.04 9.39
N ASP A 226 -20.00 7.11 8.18
CA ASP A 226 -18.92 6.20 7.77
C ASP A 226 -17.66 6.48 8.58
N TYR A 227 -17.35 7.78 8.75
CA TYR A 227 -16.21 8.21 9.55
C TYR A 227 -16.36 7.78 11.01
N GLU A 228 -17.51 8.04 11.63
CA GLU A 228 -17.78 7.67 13.03
C GLU A 228 -17.65 6.16 13.22
N ARG A 229 -18.21 5.35 12.32
CA ARG A 229 -18.10 3.89 12.39
C ARG A 229 -16.65 3.41 12.24
N ALA A 230 -15.91 3.95 11.28
CA ALA A 230 -14.54 3.55 11.06
C ALA A 230 -13.62 4.03 12.19
N HIS A 231 -13.83 5.25 12.71
CA HIS A 231 -13.07 5.81 13.82
C HIS A 231 -13.31 5.06 15.15
N ALA A 232 -14.51 4.48 15.33
CA ALA A 232 -14.84 3.68 16.50
C ALA A 232 -14.25 2.25 16.48
N LEU A 233 -13.64 1.83 15.37
CA LEU A 233 -13.01 0.51 15.30
C LEU A 233 -11.85 0.41 16.29
N PRO A 234 -11.65 -0.79 16.88
CA PRO A 234 -10.50 -1.01 17.76
C PRO A 234 -9.19 -0.87 16.97
N ALA A 235 -8.20 -0.27 17.61
CA ALA A 235 -6.87 -0.16 17.03
C ALA A 235 -6.28 -1.56 16.73
N PRO A 236 -5.46 -1.68 15.66
CA PRO A 236 -4.82 -2.94 15.30
C PRO A 236 -3.88 -3.44 16.42
N GLU A 237 -3.75 -4.76 16.51
CA GLU A 237 -2.79 -5.38 17.40
C GLU A 237 -1.39 -5.35 16.77
N ILE A 238 -0.44 -4.78 17.51
CA ILE A 238 0.94 -4.57 17.10
C ILE A 238 1.85 -5.37 18.02
N VAL A 239 2.72 -6.15 17.42
CA VAL A 239 3.76 -6.86 18.19
C VAL A 239 4.88 -5.87 18.48
N VAL A 240 5.24 -5.75 19.76
CA VAL A 240 6.34 -4.89 20.21
C VAL A 240 7.48 -5.76 20.70
N GLU A 241 8.67 -5.45 20.25
CA GLU A 241 9.92 -6.06 20.72
C GLU A 241 10.84 -4.99 21.28
N ARG A 242 11.57 -5.32 22.35
CA ARG A 242 12.58 -4.44 22.96
C ARG A 242 13.94 -5.09 22.88
N PHE A 243 14.96 -4.28 22.58
CA PHE A 243 16.33 -4.74 22.46
C PHE A 243 17.27 -4.00 23.40
N GLY A 244 18.38 -4.67 23.76
CA GLY A 244 19.43 -4.11 24.59
C GLY A 244 18.94 -3.68 25.98
N PRO A 245 19.28 -2.45 26.43
CA PRO A 245 18.89 -1.95 27.75
C PRO A 245 17.38 -1.88 27.96
N LEU A 246 16.58 -1.69 26.88
CA LEU A 246 15.12 -1.60 26.93
C LEU A 246 14.44 -2.94 27.22
N ALA A 247 15.14 -4.06 27.04
CA ALA A 247 14.64 -5.40 27.29
C ALA A 247 14.93 -5.92 28.71
N LYS A 248 15.54 -5.10 29.60
CA LYS A 248 15.86 -5.49 30.97
C LYS A 248 14.60 -5.47 31.85
N PRO A 249 14.48 -6.43 32.80
CA PRO A 249 13.39 -6.40 33.77
C PRO A 249 13.30 -5.06 34.51
N PRO A 250 12.06 -4.57 34.80
CA PRO A 250 10.77 -5.28 34.69
C PRO A 250 10.14 -5.29 33.29
N ALA A 251 10.78 -4.72 32.26
CA ALA A 251 10.21 -4.66 30.93
C ALA A 251 10.12 -6.05 30.26
N THR A 252 9.02 -6.30 29.58
CA THR A 252 8.82 -7.51 28.78
C THR A 252 9.52 -7.36 27.44
N ARG A 253 10.32 -8.37 27.04
CA ARG A 253 11.05 -8.34 25.76
C ARG A 253 10.13 -8.31 24.55
N ARG A 254 8.98 -8.99 24.62
CA ARG A 254 7.97 -9.05 23.55
C ARG A 254 6.59 -9.01 24.15
N GLU A 255 5.75 -8.15 23.64
CA GLU A 255 4.34 -7.99 24.02
C GLU A 255 3.48 -7.54 22.83
N THR A 256 2.17 -7.57 23.00
CA THR A 256 1.22 -7.07 22.00
C THR A 256 0.46 -5.89 22.59
N VAL A 257 0.38 -4.80 21.84
CA VAL A 257 -0.39 -3.61 22.20
C VAL A 257 -1.32 -3.22 21.07
N ARG A 258 -2.31 -2.37 21.37
CA ARG A 258 -3.23 -1.83 20.35
C ARG A 258 -2.92 -0.36 20.12
N ALA A 259 -2.57 0.00 18.88
CA ALA A 259 -2.32 1.39 18.51
C ALA A 259 -2.46 1.62 17.00
N TRP A 260 -2.84 2.85 16.62
CA TRP A 260 -2.97 3.27 15.24
C TRP A 260 -1.68 3.86 14.66
N SER A 261 -0.75 4.28 15.54
CA SER A 261 0.50 4.93 15.16
C SER A 261 1.68 4.45 16.01
N LEU A 262 2.89 4.74 15.54
CA LEU A 262 4.12 4.42 16.25
C LEU A 262 4.19 5.15 17.60
N GLY A 263 3.77 6.41 17.67
CA GLY A 263 3.70 7.17 18.92
C GLY A 263 2.72 6.52 19.91
N GLY A 264 1.58 6.02 19.42
CA GLY A 264 0.62 5.27 20.25
C GLY A 264 1.22 3.99 20.82
N VAL A 265 2.00 3.24 20.03
CA VAL A 265 2.74 2.06 20.54
C VAL A 265 3.78 2.46 21.58
N ALA A 266 4.59 3.48 21.30
CA ALA A 266 5.61 3.95 22.25
C ALA A 266 4.99 4.34 23.58
N ALA A 267 3.91 5.13 23.57
CA ALA A 267 3.16 5.53 24.76
C ALA A 267 2.59 4.32 25.53
N ALA A 268 2.01 3.34 24.81
CA ALA A 268 1.45 2.13 25.43
C ALA A 268 2.49 1.30 26.18
N VAL A 269 3.77 1.34 25.77
CA VAL A 269 4.87 0.61 26.40
C VAL A 269 5.76 1.50 27.30
N GLY A 270 5.34 2.75 27.53
CA GLY A 270 6.04 3.69 28.42
C GLY A 270 7.37 4.20 27.86
N LEU A 271 7.50 4.28 26.52
CA LEU A 271 8.67 4.81 25.85
C LEU A 271 8.36 6.15 25.17
N THR A 272 9.39 6.98 25.02
CA THR A 272 9.35 8.20 24.21
C THR A 272 10.38 8.06 23.09
N LEU A 273 9.96 8.33 21.86
CA LEU A 273 10.87 8.39 20.72
C LEU A 273 11.59 9.74 20.74
N ASP A 274 12.90 9.68 20.95
CA ASP A 274 13.77 10.84 21.05
C ASP A 274 15.11 10.57 20.32
N GLU A 275 16.13 11.35 20.62
CA GLU A 275 17.47 11.15 20.06
C GLU A 275 18.11 9.81 20.47
N HIS A 276 17.71 9.25 21.63
CA HIS A 276 18.27 8.03 22.19
C HIS A 276 17.48 6.77 21.84
N ILE A 277 16.17 6.89 21.55
CA ILE A 277 15.30 5.75 21.24
C ILE A 277 14.79 5.82 19.83
N VAL A 278 15.04 4.77 19.08
CA VAL A 278 14.53 4.57 17.71
C VAL A 278 13.65 3.34 17.65
N ALA A 279 12.79 3.31 16.66
CA ALA A 279 11.97 2.14 16.33
C ALA A 279 12.37 1.59 14.97
N ALA A 280 12.35 0.27 14.82
CA ALA A 280 12.38 -0.41 13.54
C ALA A 280 10.99 -1.00 13.25
N LEU A 281 10.41 -0.67 12.12
CA LEU A 281 9.14 -1.23 11.66
C LEU A 281 9.42 -2.44 10.79
N ASN A 282 8.87 -3.60 11.14
CA ASN A 282 8.96 -4.88 10.41
C ASN A 282 10.41 -5.32 10.11
N GLY A 283 11.39 -4.83 10.88
CA GLY A 283 12.80 -5.14 10.73
C GLY A 283 13.57 -4.30 9.69
N ASP A 284 12.88 -3.51 8.88
CA ASP A 284 13.49 -2.84 7.72
C ASP A 284 13.71 -1.34 7.94
N LYS A 285 12.66 -0.63 8.37
CA LYS A 285 12.67 0.84 8.44
C LYS A 285 12.94 1.32 9.85
N ILE A 286 14.11 1.93 10.06
CA ILE A 286 14.41 2.67 11.32
C ILE A 286 13.78 4.06 11.22
N THR A 287 13.07 4.46 12.27
CA THR A 287 12.30 5.72 12.28
C THR A 287 12.10 6.26 13.70
N ARG A 288 11.81 7.56 13.78
CA ARG A 288 11.30 8.27 14.96
C ARG A 288 9.97 8.96 14.68
N ASP A 289 9.39 8.73 13.51
CA ASP A 289 8.12 9.34 13.08
C ASP A 289 6.96 8.81 13.93
N VAL A 290 6.55 9.61 14.93
CA VAL A 290 5.45 9.26 15.85
C VAL A 290 4.11 9.07 15.11
N ASP A 291 3.93 9.75 13.98
CA ASP A 291 2.72 9.67 13.16
C ASP A 291 2.75 8.51 12.16
N LEU A 292 3.84 7.72 12.12
CA LEU A 292 3.91 6.55 11.24
C LEU A 292 2.71 5.65 11.48
N PRO A 293 1.83 5.44 10.47
CA PRO A 293 0.63 4.65 10.64
C PRO A 293 0.95 3.16 10.76
N LEU A 294 0.29 2.50 11.70
CA LEU A 294 0.40 1.07 11.92
C LEU A 294 -0.89 0.35 11.52
N VAL A 295 -0.72 -0.92 11.14
CA VAL A 295 -1.80 -1.81 10.69
C VAL A 295 -1.61 -3.22 11.28
N SER A 296 -2.62 -4.05 11.16
CA SER A 296 -2.53 -5.46 11.59
C SER A 296 -1.34 -6.18 10.96
N GLY A 297 -0.64 -6.98 11.76
CA GLY A 297 0.55 -7.73 11.31
C GLY A 297 1.87 -6.95 11.41
N ASP A 298 1.83 -5.68 11.82
CA ASP A 298 3.07 -4.93 12.06
C ASP A 298 3.79 -5.38 13.33
N THR A 299 5.12 -5.34 13.26
CA THR A 299 6.03 -5.52 14.39
C THR A 299 6.87 -4.27 14.55
N VAL A 300 6.91 -3.74 15.77
CA VAL A 300 7.74 -2.58 16.14
C VAL A 300 8.82 -3.03 17.11
N ALA A 301 10.06 -2.81 16.72
CA ALA A 301 11.22 -3.09 17.56
C ALA A 301 11.82 -1.79 18.09
N PHE A 302 11.89 -1.61 19.40
CA PHE A 302 12.54 -0.46 20.03
C PHE A 302 13.97 -0.79 20.43
N MET A 303 14.90 0.13 20.15
CA MET A 303 16.31 0.03 20.48
C MET A 303 16.91 1.39 20.84
N VAL A 304 18.01 1.37 21.56
CA VAL A 304 18.80 2.58 21.86
C VAL A 304 19.63 2.92 20.61
N ALA A 305 19.61 4.19 20.21
CA ALA A 305 20.28 4.65 18.99
C ALA A 305 21.80 4.50 19.05
N ASP A 306 22.39 4.61 20.25
CA ASP A 306 23.84 4.55 20.47
C ASP A 306 24.37 3.13 20.69
N ALA A 307 23.55 2.10 20.51
CA ALA A 307 23.95 0.70 20.72
C ALA A 307 24.76 0.10 19.55
N GLY A 308 25.25 0.92 18.65
CA GLY A 308 26.07 0.57 17.51
C GLY A 308 27.42 1.27 17.52
N GLY A 309 28.25 0.94 18.52
CA GLY A 309 29.68 1.27 18.59
C GLY A 309 30.52 0.03 18.42
#